data_fa0b0dd41531c8a2db478ecc193452fa
#
_entry.id   fa0b0dd41531c8a2db478ecc193452fa
#
_cell.length_a   1.000
_cell.length_b   1.000
_cell.length_c   1.000
_cell.angle_alpha   90.00
_cell.angle_beta   90.00
_cell.angle_gamma   90.00
#
_symmetry.space_group_name_H-M   'P 1'
#
loop_
_entity.id
_entity.type
_entity.pdbx_description
1 polymer ?
#
loop_
_entity_poly.entity_id
_entity_poly.type
_entity_poly.pdbx_seq_one_letter_code
_entity_poly.pdbx_strand_id
1 'polypeptide(L)' 'MIRKLKSGEYRIYSIKVNPETKKRRNLGTFDTLEAAKKHEREIQYFKHLK' A
#
# COMPACT_ATOMS: atom_id res chain seq x y z
N MET A 1 -0.30 -2.74 3.52
CA MET A 1 -1.40 -3.69 3.26
C MET A 1 -1.80 -3.62 1.80
N ILE A 2 -1.82 -4.75 1.13
CA ILE A 2 -2.18 -4.84 -0.30
C ILE A 2 -3.58 -5.39 -0.43
N ARG A 3 -4.38 -4.79 -1.30
CA ARG A 3 -5.76 -5.21 -1.55
C ARG A 3 -6.01 -5.35 -3.05
N LYS A 4 -6.63 -6.46 -3.45
CA LYS A 4 -7.01 -6.68 -4.83
C LYS A 4 -8.31 -5.94 -5.14
N LEU A 5 -8.31 -5.19 -6.23
CA LEU A 5 -9.48 -4.47 -6.70
C LEU A 5 -10.29 -5.33 -7.67
N LYS A 6 -11.55 -4.97 -7.88
CA LYS A 6 -12.43 -5.68 -8.80
C LYS A 6 -11.93 -5.68 -10.24
N SER A 7 -11.18 -4.65 -10.63
CA SER A 7 -10.58 -4.54 -11.96
C SER A 7 -9.38 -5.43 -12.17
N GLY A 8 -8.90 -6.10 -11.11
CA GLY A 8 -7.70 -6.93 -11.17
C GLY A 8 -6.43 -6.22 -10.76
N GLU A 9 -6.52 -4.94 -10.42
CA GLU A 9 -5.39 -4.18 -9.94
C GLU A 9 -5.17 -4.40 -8.44
N TYR A 10 -3.98 -4.05 -7.97
CA TYR A 10 -3.62 -4.17 -6.56
C TYR A 10 -3.29 -2.80 -6.01
N ARG A 11 -3.92 -2.44 -4.89
CA ARG A 11 -3.70 -1.16 -4.25
C ARG A 11 -3.06 -1.35 -2.89
N ILE A 12 -2.07 -0.51 -2.59
CA ILE A 12 -1.39 -0.52 -1.30
C ILE A 12 -2.01 0.54 -0.39
N TYR A 13 -2.37 0.13 0.82
CA TYR A 13 -2.92 1.03 1.83
C TYR A 13 -1.99 1.11 3.03
N SER A 14 -1.99 2.27 3.69
CA SER A 14 -1.27 2.45 4.94
C SER A 14 -1.85 1.56 6.03
N ILE A 15 -1.00 1.06 6.92
CA ILE A 15 -1.46 0.27 8.08
C ILE A 15 -2.20 1.15 9.07
N LYS A 16 -1.79 2.42 9.20
CA LYS A 16 -2.44 3.36 10.11
C LYS A 16 -3.64 4.03 9.46
N VAL A 17 -4.73 4.12 10.21
CA VAL A 17 -5.94 4.82 9.80
C VAL A 17 -5.80 6.30 10.16
N ASN A 18 -6.11 7.18 9.22
CA ASN A 18 -6.11 8.62 9.47
C ASN A 18 -7.26 8.95 10.43
N PRO A 19 -6.98 9.55 11.61
CA PRO A 19 -8.01 9.84 12.60
C PRO A 19 -9.01 10.90 12.13
N GLU A 20 -8.63 11.76 11.20
CA GLU A 20 -9.53 12.80 10.68
C GLU A 20 -10.53 12.26 9.67
N THR A 21 -10.06 11.43 8.74
CA THR A 21 -10.91 10.88 7.68
C THR A 21 -11.42 9.48 7.98
N LYS A 22 -10.83 8.81 9.00
CA LYS A 22 -11.12 7.42 9.37
C LYS A 22 -10.86 6.44 8.23
N LYS A 23 -9.99 6.82 7.29
CA LYS A 23 -9.62 6.00 6.14
C LYS A 23 -8.12 5.80 6.07
N ARG A 24 -7.71 4.69 5.48
CA ARG A 24 -6.29 4.40 5.26
C ARG A 24 -5.79 5.18 4.05
N ARG A 25 -4.56 5.67 4.13
CA ARG A 25 -3.96 6.39 3.03
C ARG A 25 -3.63 5.44 1.88
N ASN A 26 -3.96 5.84 0.66
CA ASN A 26 -3.59 5.12 -0.55
C ASN A 26 -2.13 5.41 -0.89
N LEU A 27 -1.30 4.38 -0.89
CA LEU A 27 0.14 4.51 -1.16
C LEU A 27 0.49 4.22 -2.62
N GLY A 28 -0.42 3.65 -3.38
CA GLY A 28 -0.19 3.39 -4.80
C GLY A 28 -1.09 2.28 -5.34
N THR A 29 -1.21 2.23 -6.67
CA THR A 29 -1.99 1.22 -7.37
C THR A 29 -1.12 0.59 -8.45
N PHE A 30 -1.14 -0.75 -8.54
CA PHE A 30 -0.29 -1.50 -9.46
C PHE A 30 -1.11 -2.54 -10.21
N ASP A 31 -0.66 -2.87 -11.43
CA ASP A 31 -1.34 -3.85 -12.26
C ASP A 31 -1.09 -5.29 -11.80
N THR A 32 0.01 -5.53 -11.09
CA THR A 32 0.39 -6.87 -10.65
C THR A 32 0.68 -6.90 -9.16
N LEU A 33 0.45 -8.09 -8.56
CA LEU A 33 0.74 -8.30 -7.14
C LEU A 33 2.24 -8.17 -6.86
N GLU A 34 3.07 -8.64 -7.77
CA GLU A 34 4.53 -8.56 -7.59
C GLU A 34 4.99 -7.10 -7.49
N ALA A 35 4.50 -6.24 -8.37
CA ALA A 35 4.84 -4.83 -8.34
C ALA A 35 4.38 -4.18 -7.03
N ALA A 36 3.18 -4.52 -6.56
CA ALA A 36 2.65 -4.00 -5.30
C ALA A 36 3.50 -4.46 -4.12
N LYS A 37 3.85 -5.74 -4.06
CA LYS A 37 4.70 -6.28 -3.00
C LYS A 37 6.07 -5.63 -2.98
N LYS A 38 6.67 -5.44 -4.14
CA LYS A 38 7.98 -4.80 -4.26
C LYS A 38 7.93 -3.37 -3.71
N HIS A 39 6.90 -2.63 -4.07
CA HIS A 39 6.75 -1.25 -3.61
C HIS A 39 6.53 -1.19 -2.09
N GLU A 40 5.69 -2.07 -1.55
CA GLU A 40 5.45 -2.15 -0.12
C GLU A 40 6.74 -2.48 0.64
N ARG A 41 7.54 -3.40 0.11
CA ARG A 41 8.83 -3.76 0.70
C ARG A 41 9.78 -2.57 0.74
N GLU A 42 9.83 -1.78 -0.33
CA GLU A 42 10.66 -0.58 -0.38
C GLU A 42 10.23 0.45 0.67
N ILE A 43 8.93 0.64 0.83
CA ILE A 43 8.40 1.56 1.85
C ILE A 43 8.81 1.10 3.24
N GLN A 44 8.68 -0.19 3.54
CA GLN A 44 9.09 -0.73 4.83
C GLN A 44 10.60 -0.59 5.06
N TYR A 45 11.38 -0.80 4.03
CA TYR A 45 12.82 -0.64 4.10
C TYR A 45 13.20 0.79 4.51
N PHE A 46 12.59 1.78 3.88
CA PHE A 46 12.85 3.18 4.23
C PHE A 46 12.44 3.52 5.66
N LYS A 47 11.37 2.91 6.16
CA LYS A 47 10.96 3.11 7.54
C LYS A 47 11.97 2.56 8.55
N HIS A 48 12.66 1.50 8.20
CA HIS A 48 13.66 0.88 9.06
C HIS A 48 14.99 1.60 9.07
N LEU A 49 15.23 2.48 8.11
CA LEU A 49 16.48 3.23 8.02
C LEU A 49 16.62 4.39 9.00
N LYS A 50 15.62 4.65 9.78
CA LYS A 50 15.70 5.70 10.79
C LYS A 50 16.56 5.29 11.98
#